data_6a8aff9c7f22de9a707eab0795aacf91
#
_entry.id   6a8aff9c7f22de9a707eab0795aacf91
#
_cell.length_a   1.000
_cell.length_b   1.000
_cell.length_c   1.000
_cell.angle_alpha   90.00
_cell.angle_beta   90.00
_cell.angle_gamma   90.00
#
_symmetry.space_group_name_H-M   'P 1'
#
loop_
_entity.id
_entity.type
_entity.pdbx_description
1 polymer ?
#
loop_
_entity_poly.entity_id
_entity_poly.type
_entity_poly.pdbx_seq_one_letter_code
_entity_poly.pdbx_strand_id
1 'polypeptide(L)'
;MCHASEEFAMKKVLIIALMIVSVSFLFAEGGDGLYSGVTDFAFRPTSLDRGRDLNYSLFGNAAGLATGGFRIQVPYFESSSYNVAEALKDSGVAEALSGITKLKFNKENWITYLLGLVMATGGGYNDVVSVDLGLGVQAGHLAVGFNTQMSVKSMPAIDEDGNLTEPGSALGNGYVPEMDTALTVAYGLRILDTDALTLDAGAAIRFAQKVYMLQINTDQISDLINGSKDFESLAARSGFAIPFDLGVTLGLLGEKLQVEATATNINGIYYMKNYANSKDAMTFSNGNEPYRMNTPFSLNLGVSFNPQFKVVNPTIGLYFDGINLYFRDSNDAENRGLEIFRYLDANVGVSLFNILKLRASYRYGYPEFAIGANAWGNLVELSYGFHEAGSEYGLKPVDKLTIRFRLGFEK
;
A
#
# COMPACT_ATOMS: atom_id res chain seq x y z
N MET A 1 -22.99 40.19 1.55
CA MET A 1 -23.49 38.92 0.95
C MET A 1 -22.43 37.79 0.90
N CYS A 2 -21.12 38.05 0.81
CA CYS A 2 -20.06 37.00 0.83
C CYS A 2 -19.98 36.19 2.13
N HIS A 3 -20.12 36.81 3.31
CA HIS A 3 -19.96 36.08 4.59
C HIS A 3 -20.99 34.97 4.82
N ALA A 4 -22.22 35.10 4.36
CA ALA A 4 -23.25 34.06 4.53
C ALA A 4 -23.03 32.83 3.65
N SER A 5 -22.34 32.99 2.51
CA SER A 5 -22.01 31.86 1.62
C SER A 5 -20.85 31.04 2.15
N GLU A 6 -19.88 31.68 2.80
CA GLU A 6 -18.73 31.00 3.41
C GLU A 6 -19.12 30.20 4.67
N GLU A 7 -19.99 30.77 5.50
CA GLU A 7 -20.54 30.09 6.69
C GLU A 7 -21.38 28.85 6.30
N PHE A 8 -22.13 28.94 5.21
CA PHE A 8 -22.95 27.87 4.69
C PHE A 8 -22.08 26.72 4.08
N ALA A 9 -21.00 27.07 3.39
CA ALA A 9 -20.05 26.12 2.85
C ALA A 9 -19.31 25.39 3.99
N MET A 10 -18.85 26.11 5.00
CA MET A 10 -18.16 25.53 6.16
C MET A 10 -19.05 24.58 6.96
N LYS A 11 -20.34 24.89 7.13
CA LYS A 11 -21.31 23.99 7.77
C LYS A 11 -21.52 22.71 6.96
N LYS A 12 -21.56 22.78 5.63
CA LYS A 12 -21.66 21.59 4.76
C LYS A 12 -20.42 20.70 4.86
N VAL A 13 -19.23 21.29 4.87
CA VAL A 13 -17.96 20.57 5.05
C VAL A 13 -17.93 19.84 6.40
N LEU A 14 -18.33 20.52 7.46
CA LEU A 14 -18.40 19.93 8.80
C LEU A 14 -19.41 18.77 8.88
N ILE A 15 -20.56 18.90 8.22
CA ILE A 15 -21.58 17.85 8.16
C ILE A 15 -21.07 16.64 7.37
N ILE A 16 -20.38 16.86 6.24
CA ILE A 16 -19.78 15.76 5.44
C ILE A 16 -18.68 15.05 6.25
N ALA A 17 -17.80 15.80 6.91
CA ALA A 17 -16.77 15.23 7.78
C ALA A 17 -17.38 14.44 8.95
N LEU A 18 -18.43 14.97 9.60
CA LEU A 18 -19.17 14.28 10.66
C LEU A 18 -19.90 13.04 10.15
N MET A 19 -20.48 13.06 8.94
CA MET A 19 -21.08 11.87 8.34
C MET A 19 -20.03 10.81 8.02
N ILE A 20 -18.87 11.17 7.49
CA ILE A 20 -17.76 10.22 7.26
C ILE A 20 -17.34 9.58 8.59
N VAL A 21 -17.17 10.37 9.66
CA VAL A 21 -16.80 9.87 10.99
C VAL A 21 -17.90 9.00 11.59
N SER A 22 -19.18 9.35 11.44
CA SER A 22 -20.30 8.56 12.03
C SER A 22 -20.57 7.26 11.30
N VAL A 23 -20.38 7.20 9.99
CA VAL A 23 -20.42 5.95 9.20
C VAL A 23 -19.29 5.00 9.62
N SER A 24 -18.16 5.56 10.06
CA SER A 24 -16.97 4.81 10.47
C SER A 24 -17.19 3.88 11.66
N PHE A 25 -18.01 4.29 12.63
CA PHE A 25 -18.28 3.49 13.83
C PHE A 25 -19.24 2.30 13.60
N LEU A 26 -19.90 2.23 12.44
CA LEU A 26 -20.87 1.18 12.14
C LEU A 26 -20.25 -0.10 11.54
N PHE A 27 -18.97 -0.08 11.13
CA PHE A 27 -18.36 -1.16 10.36
C PHE A 27 -17.11 -1.79 11.01
N ALA A 28 -16.85 -1.52 12.30
CA ALA A 28 -15.70 -2.08 13.01
C ALA A 28 -16.02 -3.48 13.58
N GLU A 29 -16.06 -4.49 12.74
CA GLU A 29 -16.05 -5.89 13.19
C GLU A 29 -14.75 -6.59 12.78
N GLY A 30 -14.19 -7.39 13.71
CA GLY A 30 -12.87 -8.00 13.62
C GLY A 30 -12.75 -9.09 12.55
N GLY A 31 -11.54 -9.21 12.00
CA GLY A 31 -11.16 -10.28 11.08
C GLY A 31 -10.75 -11.56 11.80
N ASP A 32 -10.72 -12.68 11.08
CA ASP A 32 -10.30 -14.00 11.58
C ASP A 32 -8.85 -14.01 12.01
N GLY A 33 -8.57 -14.23 13.29
CA GLY A 33 -7.31 -13.97 13.98
C GLY A 33 -6.05 -14.68 13.47
N LEU A 34 -6.15 -15.77 12.69
CA LEU A 34 -4.97 -16.52 12.20
C LEU A 34 -4.26 -15.87 11.01
N TYR A 35 -4.93 -15.04 10.24
CA TYR A 35 -4.41 -14.40 9.03
C TYR A 35 -4.65 -12.88 8.99
N SER A 36 -5.00 -12.27 10.12
CA SER A 36 -5.31 -10.83 10.16
C SER A 36 -4.14 -9.94 9.73
N GLY A 37 -2.90 -10.35 9.99
CA GLY A 37 -1.71 -9.64 9.51
C GLY A 37 -1.40 -9.84 8.03
N VAL A 38 -1.96 -10.89 7.40
CA VAL A 38 -1.76 -11.20 5.97
C VAL A 38 -2.79 -10.47 5.11
N THR A 39 -3.92 -10.08 5.68
CA THR A 39 -5.11 -9.65 4.93
C THR A 39 -5.37 -8.14 4.96
N ASP A 40 -4.53 -7.35 5.63
CA ASP A 40 -4.69 -5.90 5.66
C ASP A 40 -4.29 -5.28 4.31
N PHE A 41 -5.19 -5.36 3.34
CA PHE A 41 -5.08 -4.58 2.13
C PHE A 41 -5.49 -3.13 2.43
N ALA A 42 -4.55 -2.38 2.94
CA ALA A 42 -4.60 -0.94 2.82
C ALA A 42 -3.63 -0.57 1.70
N PHE A 43 -4.13 -0.24 0.53
CA PHE A 43 -3.33 0.45 -0.46
C PHE A 43 -2.82 1.73 0.22
N ARG A 44 -1.55 1.74 0.58
CA ARG A 44 -0.91 2.89 1.19
C ARG A 44 0.00 3.51 0.14
N PRO A 45 -0.48 4.54 -0.55
CA PRO A 45 0.34 5.22 -1.54
C PRO A 45 1.57 5.80 -0.86
N THR A 46 2.71 5.43 -1.39
CA THR A 46 4.02 5.76 -0.83
C THR A 46 4.62 7.03 -1.42
N SER A 47 3.92 7.66 -2.38
CA SER A 47 4.42 8.80 -3.10
C SER A 47 4.26 10.12 -2.34
N LEU A 48 5.28 10.97 -2.38
CA LEU A 48 5.18 12.39 -1.99
C LEU A 48 4.24 13.20 -2.87
N ASP A 49 3.97 12.70 -4.07
CA ASP A 49 3.07 13.35 -5.03
C ASP A 49 1.61 12.93 -4.81
N ARG A 50 1.19 12.65 -3.55
CA ARG A 50 -0.15 12.15 -3.22
C ARG A 50 -1.25 12.87 -4.02
N GLY A 51 -1.25 14.19 -4.06
CA GLY A 51 -2.28 14.94 -4.76
C GLY A 51 -2.17 14.99 -6.30
N ARG A 52 -1.09 14.51 -6.90
CA ARG A 52 -0.82 14.59 -8.36
C ARG A 52 -0.64 13.26 -9.04
N ASP A 53 -0.51 12.20 -8.28
CA ASP A 53 -0.36 10.86 -8.81
C ASP A 53 -1.74 10.29 -9.16
N LEU A 54 -1.91 9.85 -10.42
CA LEU A 54 -3.16 9.21 -10.84
C LEU A 54 -3.42 7.91 -10.05
N ASN A 55 -2.38 7.18 -9.70
CA ASN A 55 -2.50 5.98 -8.87
C ASN A 55 -3.03 6.33 -7.47
N TYR A 56 -2.50 7.41 -6.86
CA TYR A 56 -3.05 7.90 -5.60
C TYR A 56 -4.51 8.34 -5.72
N SER A 57 -4.85 9.03 -6.81
CA SER A 57 -6.24 9.47 -7.04
C SER A 57 -7.20 8.29 -7.25
N LEU A 58 -6.73 7.19 -7.85
CA LEU A 58 -7.53 5.99 -8.06
C LEU A 58 -7.69 5.13 -6.80
N PHE A 59 -6.63 4.99 -6.00
CA PHE A 59 -6.58 3.99 -4.93
C PHE A 59 -6.45 4.60 -3.52
N GLY A 60 -6.25 5.90 -3.41
CA GLY A 60 -6.10 6.60 -2.14
C GLY A 60 -7.14 7.72 -1.94
N ASN A 61 -7.14 8.75 -2.79
CA ASN A 61 -8.04 9.89 -2.65
C ASN A 61 -8.59 10.36 -3.98
N ALA A 62 -9.81 9.94 -4.33
CA ALA A 62 -10.46 10.29 -5.57
C ALA A 62 -10.76 11.79 -5.74
N ALA A 63 -10.69 12.61 -4.69
CA ALA A 63 -10.76 14.06 -4.79
C ALA A 63 -9.66 14.65 -5.71
N GLY A 64 -8.51 13.97 -5.84
CA GLY A 64 -7.44 14.36 -6.77
C GLY A 64 -7.83 14.35 -8.26
N LEU A 65 -8.99 13.78 -8.62
CA LEU A 65 -9.54 13.81 -9.98
C LEU A 65 -10.37 15.09 -10.27
N ALA A 66 -10.66 15.89 -9.25
CA ALA A 66 -11.55 17.04 -9.34
C ALA A 66 -11.03 18.16 -10.25
N THR A 67 -9.72 18.26 -10.46
CA THR A 67 -9.14 19.23 -11.40
C THR A 67 -9.42 18.89 -12.87
N GLY A 68 -9.91 17.70 -13.15
CA GLY A 68 -10.18 17.24 -14.50
C GLY A 68 -8.90 16.96 -15.30
N GLY A 69 -9.05 16.94 -16.63
CA GLY A 69 -7.93 16.74 -17.55
C GLY A 69 -7.83 15.34 -18.11
N PHE A 70 -6.78 15.12 -18.89
CA PHE A 70 -6.45 13.81 -19.43
C PHE A 70 -5.10 13.34 -18.90
N ARG A 71 -5.11 12.24 -18.20
CA ARG A 71 -3.90 11.61 -17.62
C ARG A 71 -3.86 10.13 -17.95
N ILE A 72 -2.69 9.64 -18.32
CA ILE A 72 -2.42 8.21 -18.48
C ILE A 72 -1.21 7.88 -17.61
N GLN A 73 -1.31 6.81 -16.87
CA GLN A 73 -0.21 6.25 -16.09
C GLN A 73 -0.10 4.76 -16.41
N VAL A 74 0.95 4.38 -17.14
CA VAL A 74 1.20 3.00 -17.58
C VAL A 74 2.70 2.81 -17.82
N PRO A 75 3.37 1.90 -17.10
CA PRO A 75 2.96 1.27 -15.85
C PRO A 75 3.30 2.13 -14.63
N TYR A 76 2.65 1.87 -13.52
CA TYR A 76 3.18 2.08 -12.19
C TYR A 76 3.79 0.78 -11.71
N PHE A 77 4.99 0.83 -11.17
CA PHE A 77 5.69 -0.32 -10.60
C PHE A 77 6.37 0.12 -9.31
N GLU A 78 6.16 -0.62 -8.25
CA GLU A 78 6.91 -0.51 -7.01
C GLU A 78 7.31 -1.91 -6.55
N SER A 79 8.56 -2.09 -6.16
CA SER A 79 9.04 -3.32 -5.54
C SER A 79 9.80 -2.99 -4.27
N SER A 80 9.44 -3.62 -3.18
CA SER A 80 10.13 -3.53 -1.90
C SER A 80 10.69 -4.88 -1.51
N SER A 81 11.94 -4.88 -1.06
CA SER A 81 12.64 -6.03 -0.50
C SER A 81 12.99 -5.71 0.95
N TYR A 82 12.84 -6.68 1.84
CA TYR A 82 13.06 -6.52 3.27
C TYR A 82 14.21 -7.41 3.74
N ASN A 83 14.85 -7.05 4.85
CA ASN A 83 16.05 -7.73 5.38
C ASN A 83 17.22 -7.76 4.38
N VAL A 84 17.36 -6.73 3.56
CA VAL A 84 18.33 -6.69 2.47
C VAL A 84 19.76 -6.68 3.01
N ALA A 85 20.02 -5.94 4.09
CA ALA A 85 21.36 -5.89 4.69
C ALA A 85 21.81 -7.26 5.23
N GLU A 86 20.89 -8.04 5.80
CA GLU A 86 21.17 -9.40 6.26
C GLU A 86 21.42 -10.35 5.07
N ALA A 87 20.57 -10.29 4.05
CA ALA A 87 20.70 -11.09 2.84
C ALA A 87 22.03 -10.84 2.12
N LEU A 88 22.49 -9.58 2.08
CA LEU A 88 23.73 -9.20 1.41
C LEU A 88 25.01 -9.63 2.14
N LYS A 89 24.92 -10.19 3.35
CA LYS A 89 26.07 -10.83 4.00
C LYS A 89 26.49 -12.11 3.25
N ASP A 90 25.57 -12.75 2.53
CA ASP A 90 25.89 -13.83 1.61
C ASP A 90 26.47 -13.27 0.30
N SER A 91 27.67 -13.70 -0.05
CA SER A 91 28.38 -13.21 -1.25
C SER A 91 27.66 -13.56 -2.55
N GLY A 92 26.96 -14.70 -2.62
CA GLY A 92 26.17 -15.10 -3.79
C GLY A 92 24.96 -14.20 -4.00
N VAL A 93 24.29 -13.80 -2.91
CA VAL A 93 23.17 -12.85 -2.95
C VAL A 93 23.64 -11.46 -3.37
N ALA A 94 24.76 -11.00 -2.84
CA ALA A 94 25.37 -9.71 -3.21
C ALA A 94 25.76 -9.68 -4.70
N GLU A 95 26.33 -10.78 -5.24
CA GLU A 95 26.65 -10.90 -6.66
C GLU A 95 25.41 -10.93 -7.53
N ALA A 96 24.38 -11.67 -7.12
CA ALA A 96 23.09 -11.72 -7.81
C ALA A 96 22.44 -10.33 -7.91
N LEU A 97 22.39 -9.56 -6.82
CA LEU A 97 21.89 -8.20 -6.82
C LEU A 97 22.72 -7.27 -7.73
N SER A 98 24.06 -7.40 -7.70
CA SER A 98 24.95 -6.67 -8.62
C SER A 98 24.67 -7.02 -10.08
N GLY A 99 24.33 -8.29 -10.38
CA GLY A 99 23.90 -8.70 -11.71
C GLY A 99 22.61 -8.04 -12.16
N ILE A 100 21.61 -8.01 -11.27
CA ILE A 100 20.30 -7.37 -11.51
C ILE A 100 20.49 -5.86 -11.75
N THR A 101 21.25 -5.18 -10.92
CA THR A 101 21.50 -3.71 -11.05
C THR A 101 22.27 -3.35 -12.31
N LYS A 102 23.08 -4.27 -12.86
CA LYS A 102 23.75 -4.12 -14.15
C LYS A 102 22.89 -4.52 -15.34
N LEU A 103 21.57 -4.65 -15.13
CA LEU A 103 20.58 -5.05 -16.14
C LEU A 103 20.84 -6.45 -16.75
N LYS A 104 21.56 -7.31 -16.05
CA LYS A 104 21.66 -8.72 -16.39
C LYS A 104 20.50 -9.49 -15.79
N PHE A 105 19.32 -9.30 -16.39
CA PHE A 105 18.07 -9.93 -15.96
C PHE A 105 18.05 -11.41 -16.37
N ASN A 106 18.78 -12.25 -15.65
CA ASN A 106 18.66 -13.70 -15.81
C ASN A 106 17.86 -14.30 -14.65
N LYS A 107 17.21 -15.43 -14.91
CA LYS A 107 16.38 -16.14 -13.93
C LYS A 107 17.19 -16.51 -12.68
N GLU A 108 18.43 -16.93 -12.84
CA GLU A 108 19.30 -17.38 -11.76
C GLU A 108 19.61 -16.28 -10.73
N ASN A 109 19.95 -15.05 -11.20
CA ASN A 109 20.21 -13.94 -10.31
C ASN A 109 18.98 -13.58 -9.48
N TRP A 110 17.79 -13.54 -10.12
CA TRP A 110 16.55 -13.27 -9.40
C TRP A 110 16.23 -14.33 -8.36
N ILE A 111 16.40 -15.60 -8.71
CA ILE A 111 16.17 -16.72 -7.82
C ILE A 111 17.12 -16.64 -6.61
N THR A 112 18.41 -16.47 -6.85
CA THR A 112 19.43 -16.39 -5.79
C THR A 112 19.12 -15.20 -4.85
N TYR A 113 18.74 -14.05 -5.41
CA TYR A 113 18.38 -12.88 -4.62
C TYR A 113 17.13 -13.13 -3.76
N LEU A 114 16.05 -13.64 -4.34
CA LEU A 114 14.81 -13.93 -3.62
C LEU A 114 15.00 -15.01 -2.53
N LEU A 115 15.76 -16.07 -2.82
CA LEU A 115 16.10 -17.08 -1.81
C LEU A 115 16.91 -16.47 -0.68
N GLY A 116 17.87 -15.60 -0.99
CA GLY A 116 18.64 -14.88 0.02
C GLY A 116 17.75 -14.04 0.94
N LEU A 117 16.76 -13.34 0.40
CA LEU A 117 15.77 -12.60 1.20
C LEU A 117 14.94 -13.53 2.10
N VAL A 118 14.47 -14.65 1.54
CA VAL A 118 13.74 -15.68 2.29
C VAL A 118 14.57 -16.22 3.46
N MET A 119 15.83 -16.55 3.22
CA MET A 119 16.74 -17.07 4.26
C MET A 119 17.10 -16.01 5.31
N ALA A 120 17.16 -14.72 4.91
CA ALA A 120 17.49 -13.62 5.79
C ALA A 120 16.35 -13.20 6.74
N THR A 121 15.11 -13.61 6.47
CA THR A 121 13.96 -13.16 7.26
C THR A 121 13.98 -13.63 8.73
N GLY A 122 14.76 -14.68 9.04
CA GLY A 122 14.75 -15.25 10.38
C GLY A 122 13.39 -15.83 10.78
N GLY A 123 13.20 -16.17 12.04
CA GLY A 123 11.92 -16.69 12.54
C GLY A 123 10.86 -15.60 12.76
N GLY A 124 9.58 -15.96 12.59
CA GLY A 124 8.43 -15.14 12.93
C GLY A 124 7.86 -14.32 11.78
N TYR A 125 6.96 -13.40 12.13
CA TYR A 125 6.28 -12.54 11.16
C TYR A 125 7.24 -11.55 10.52
N ASN A 126 7.24 -11.48 9.18
CA ASN A 126 8.07 -10.55 8.44
C ASN A 126 7.62 -10.44 6.99
N ASP A 127 7.74 -9.26 6.40
CA ASP A 127 7.67 -9.12 4.95
C ASP A 127 9.00 -9.57 4.32
N VAL A 128 8.93 -10.28 3.21
CA VAL A 128 10.09 -10.75 2.44
C VAL A 128 10.27 -9.87 1.21
N VAL A 129 9.23 -9.77 0.40
CA VAL A 129 9.18 -8.97 -0.81
C VAL A 129 7.75 -8.54 -1.10
N SER A 130 7.58 -7.34 -1.63
CA SER A 130 6.32 -6.89 -2.20
C SER A 130 6.53 -6.27 -3.58
N VAL A 131 5.56 -6.46 -4.46
CA VAL A 131 5.52 -5.87 -5.80
C VAL A 131 4.15 -5.30 -6.03
N ASP A 132 4.09 -4.05 -6.45
CA ASP A 132 2.88 -3.33 -6.80
C ASP A 132 2.95 -2.93 -8.28
N LEU A 133 1.94 -3.32 -9.03
CA LEU A 133 1.79 -3.03 -10.45
C LEU A 133 0.47 -2.29 -10.66
N GLY A 134 0.51 -1.15 -11.31
CA GLY A 134 -0.68 -0.36 -11.57
C GLY A 134 -0.70 0.27 -12.95
N LEU A 135 -1.89 0.53 -13.43
CA LEU A 135 -2.14 1.33 -14.61
C LEU A 135 -3.44 2.13 -14.42
N GLY A 136 -3.52 3.29 -15.03
CA GLY A 136 -4.70 4.13 -14.91
C GLY A 136 -4.85 5.11 -16.07
N VAL A 137 -6.10 5.46 -16.34
CA VAL A 137 -6.48 6.47 -17.32
C VAL A 137 -7.53 7.38 -16.69
N GLN A 138 -7.34 8.68 -16.80
CA GLN A 138 -8.33 9.71 -16.45
C GLN A 138 -8.76 10.46 -17.70
N ALA A 139 -10.06 10.70 -17.83
CA ALA A 139 -10.67 11.56 -18.83
C ALA A 139 -11.68 12.48 -18.15
N GLY A 140 -11.39 13.77 -18.12
CA GLY A 140 -12.15 14.72 -17.32
C GLY A 140 -12.08 14.39 -15.84
N HIS A 141 -13.22 14.25 -15.19
CA HIS A 141 -13.35 13.93 -13.77
C HIS A 141 -13.47 12.42 -13.46
N LEU A 142 -13.52 11.58 -14.49
CA LEU A 142 -13.65 10.14 -14.37
C LEU A 142 -12.29 9.48 -14.60
N ALA A 143 -11.97 8.48 -13.78
CA ALA A 143 -10.80 7.65 -13.98
C ALA A 143 -11.12 6.16 -13.82
N VAL A 144 -10.37 5.33 -14.54
CA VAL A 144 -10.39 3.88 -14.42
C VAL A 144 -8.96 3.40 -14.24
N GLY A 145 -8.74 2.49 -13.32
CA GLY A 145 -7.43 1.92 -13.06
C GLY A 145 -7.49 0.46 -12.68
N PHE A 146 -6.38 -0.20 -12.91
CA PHE A 146 -6.13 -1.57 -12.51
C PHE A 146 -4.86 -1.60 -11.68
N ASN A 147 -4.90 -2.32 -10.56
CA ASN A 147 -3.76 -2.51 -9.69
C ASN A 147 -3.66 -3.98 -9.30
N THR A 148 -2.45 -4.48 -9.22
CA THR A 148 -2.12 -5.79 -8.64
C THR A 148 -0.97 -5.62 -7.68
N GLN A 149 -1.20 -6.03 -6.44
CA GLN A 149 -0.18 -6.10 -5.41
C GLN A 149 0.11 -7.56 -5.09
N MET A 150 1.38 -7.93 -5.13
CA MET A 150 1.87 -9.25 -4.77
C MET A 150 2.83 -9.12 -3.61
N SER A 151 2.74 -10.00 -2.65
CA SER A 151 3.68 -10.04 -1.53
C SER A 151 3.97 -11.48 -1.09
N VAL A 152 5.11 -11.65 -0.45
CA VAL A 152 5.47 -12.87 0.28
C VAL A 152 5.76 -12.45 1.71
N LYS A 153 5.04 -13.05 2.64
CA LYS A 153 5.21 -12.84 4.08
C LYS A 153 5.72 -14.11 4.73
N SER A 154 6.67 -14.01 5.65
CA SER A 154 7.06 -15.12 6.52
C SER A 154 6.22 -15.08 7.80
N MET A 155 5.98 -16.24 8.37
CA MET A 155 5.29 -16.43 9.64
C MET A 155 5.81 -17.71 10.32
N PRO A 156 5.60 -17.90 11.63
CA PRO A 156 5.89 -19.17 12.27
C PRO A 156 5.20 -20.32 11.52
N ALA A 157 5.88 -21.46 11.40
CA ALA A 157 5.27 -22.63 10.76
C ALA A 157 4.01 -23.08 11.52
N ILE A 158 3.10 -23.74 10.83
CA ILE A 158 1.94 -24.40 11.45
C ILE A 158 2.31 -25.85 11.68
N ASP A 159 2.10 -26.35 12.91
CA ASP A 159 2.34 -27.75 13.28
C ASP A 159 1.23 -28.67 12.76
N GLU A 160 1.39 -29.98 12.99
CA GLU A 160 0.42 -31.01 12.55
C GLU A 160 -0.97 -30.85 13.20
N ASP A 161 -1.03 -30.19 14.35
CA ASP A 161 -2.29 -29.92 15.09
C ASP A 161 -2.93 -28.60 14.64
N GLY A 162 -2.32 -27.86 13.73
CA GLY A 162 -2.82 -26.59 13.20
C GLY A 162 -2.47 -25.36 14.04
N ASN A 163 -1.57 -25.48 15.03
CA ASN A 163 -1.11 -24.35 15.84
C ASN A 163 0.12 -23.70 15.24
N LEU A 164 0.25 -22.37 15.46
CA LEU A 164 1.48 -21.66 15.13
C LEU A 164 2.61 -22.13 16.05
N THR A 165 3.73 -22.50 15.47
CA THR A 165 4.93 -22.86 16.21
C THR A 165 5.63 -21.61 16.73
N GLU A 166 6.48 -21.77 17.75
CA GLU A 166 7.31 -20.67 18.19
C GLU A 166 8.33 -20.28 17.12
N PRO A 167 8.65 -18.97 16.96
CA PRO A 167 9.69 -18.51 16.05
C PRO A 167 11.02 -19.21 16.33
N GLY A 168 11.64 -19.73 15.27
CA GLY A 168 12.91 -20.48 15.39
C GLY A 168 12.76 -21.96 15.79
N SER A 169 11.54 -22.49 15.79
CA SER A 169 11.29 -23.92 16.00
C SER A 169 11.96 -24.79 14.93
N ALA A 170 12.07 -26.09 15.20
CA ALA A 170 12.64 -27.06 14.26
C ALA A 170 11.85 -27.19 12.94
N LEU A 171 10.56 -26.79 12.93
CA LEU A 171 9.73 -26.73 11.73
C LEU A 171 10.06 -25.54 10.81
N GLY A 172 10.88 -24.58 11.28
CA GLY A 172 11.29 -23.42 10.51
C GLY A 172 10.19 -22.38 10.33
N ASN A 173 10.26 -21.64 9.22
CA ASN A 173 9.28 -20.64 8.84
C ASN A 173 8.33 -21.16 7.78
N GLY A 174 7.10 -20.71 7.85
CA GLY A 174 6.17 -20.79 6.75
C GLY A 174 6.13 -19.47 5.95
N TYR A 175 5.79 -19.56 4.68
CA TYR A 175 5.69 -18.41 3.79
C TYR A 175 4.31 -18.38 3.15
N VAL A 176 3.73 -17.21 3.10
CA VAL A 176 2.39 -16.98 2.53
C VAL A 176 2.51 -16.01 1.37
N PRO A 177 2.52 -16.50 0.14
CA PRO A 177 2.34 -15.67 -1.04
C PRO A 177 0.91 -15.15 -1.10
N GLU A 178 0.78 -13.86 -1.34
CA GLU A 178 -0.49 -13.14 -1.42
C GLU A 178 -0.54 -12.32 -2.71
N MET A 179 -1.72 -12.23 -3.32
CA MET A 179 -1.98 -11.39 -4.47
C MET A 179 -3.34 -10.71 -4.28
N ASP A 180 -3.32 -9.38 -4.35
CA ASP A 180 -4.51 -8.54 -4.36
C ASP A 180 -4.59 -7.83 -5.71
N THR A 181 -5.75 -7.93 -6.35
CA THR A 181 -6.00 -7.32 -7.64
C THR A 181 -7.26 -6.49 -7.58
N ALA A 182 -7.25 -5.29 -8.11
CA ALA A 182 -8.41 -4.41 -8.13
C ALA A 182 -8.57 -3.69 -9.47
N LEU A 183 -9.79 -3.71 -9.99
CA LEU A 183 -10.26 -2.77 -11.00
C LEU A 183 -11.04 -1.66 -10.29
N THR A 184 -10.60 -0.42 -10.46
CA THR A 184 -11.16 0.74 -9.78
C THR A 184 -11.78 1.69 -10.79
N VAL A 185 -12.96 2.20 -10.47
CA VAL A 185 -13.60 3.33 -11.15
C VAL A 185 -13.75 4.43 -10.13
N ALA A 186 -13.24 5.62 -10.45
CA ALA A 186 -13.22 6.76 -9.54
C ALA A 186 -13.73 8.03 -10.23
N TYR A 187 -14.35 8.90 -9.44
CA TYR A 187 -14.86 10.18 -9.89
C TYR A 187 -14.55 11.27 -8.87
N GLY A 188 -14.07 12.43 -9.35
CA GLY A 188 -13.80 13.60 -8.52
C GLY A 188 -14.60 14.81 -8.97
N LEU A 189 -14.95 15.66 -8.03
CA LEU A 189 -15.74 16.86 -8.26
C LEU A 189 -15.20 18.04 -7.46
N ARG A 190 -14.98 19.18 -8.09
CA ARG A 190 -14.69 20.45 -7.42
C ARG A 190 -16.01 21.07 -6.95
N ILE A 191 -16.16 21.14 -5.63
CA ILE A 191 -17.38 21.68 -4.97
C ILE A 191 -17.29 23.20 -4.82
N LEU A 192 -16.08 23.67 -4.51
CA LEU A 192 -15.81 25.10 -4.33
C LEU A 192 -14.49 25.44 -5.02
N ASP A 193 -14.51 26.54 -5.77
CA ASP A 193 -13.35 27.07 -6.46
C ASP A 193 -13.31 28.60 -6.31
N THR A 194 -12.42 29.06 -5.44
CA THR A 194 -12.14 30.50 -5.23
C THR A 194 -10.63 30.70 -5.19
N ASP A 195 -10.17 31.92 -5.36
CA ASP A 195 -8.73 32.25 -5.32
C ASP A 195 -8.06 31.87 -4.00
N ALA A 196 -8.80 31.86 -2.89
CA ALA A 196 -8.29 31.58 -1.55
C ALA A 196 -8.48 30.14 -1.12
N LEU A 197 -9.52 29.47 -1.62
CA LEU A 197 -10.00 28.19 -1.11
C LEU A 197 -10.58 27.34 -2.23
N THR A 198 -10.12 26.08 -2.33
CA THR A 198 -10.74 25.04 -3.14
C THR A 198 -11.25 23.92 -2.25
N LEU A 199 -12.36 23.31 -2.63
CA LEU A 199 -12.88 22.10 -1.98
C LEU A 199 -13.20 21.08 -3.04
N ASP A 200 -12.46 19.99 -3.02
CA ASP A 200 -12.63 18.86 -3.90
C ASP A 200 -13.17 17.65 -3.12
N ALA A 201 -14.07 16.89 -3.74
CA ALA A 201 -14.56 15.63 -3.21
C ALA A 201 -14.46 14.55 -4.27
N GLY A 202 -14.37 13.29 -3.83
CA GLY A 202 -14.29 12.17 -4.75
C GLY A 202 -14.78 10.88 -4.13
N ALA A 203 -15.14 9.94 -5.00
CA ALA A 203 -15.53 8.60 -4.63
C ALA A 203 -14.92 7.60 -5.63
N ALA A 204 -14.57 6.43 -5.13
CA ALA A 204 -14.12 5.31 -5.94
C ALA A 204 -14.85 4.04 -5.53
N ILE A 205 -15.09 3.17 -6.51
CA ILE A 205 -15.57 1.81 -6.29
C ILE A 205 -14.55 0.85 -6.85
N ARG A 206 -14.25 -0.23 -6.11
CA ARG A 206 -13.27 -1.24 -6.50
C ARG A 206 -13.94 -2.59 -6.66
N PHE A 207 -13.59 -3.29 -7.73
CA PHE A 207 -13.84 -4.72 -7.88
C PHE A 207 -12.53 -5.41 -7.52
N ALA A 208 -12.45 -5.87 -6.26
CA ALA A 208 -11.22 -6.38 -5.69
C ALA A 208 -11.26 -7.90 -5.55
N GLN A 209 -10.21 -8.56 -5.98
CA GLN A 209 -9.95 -9.98 -5.76
C GLN A 209 -8.74 -10.14 -4.86
N LYS A 210 -8.86 -10.98 -3.86
CA LYS A 210 -7.77 -11.40 -2.98
C LYS A 210 -7.51 -12.89 -3.17
N VAL A 211 -6.23 -13.23 -3.38
CA VAL A 211 -5.76 -14.61 -3.44
C VAL A 211 -4.58 -14.74 -2.49
N TYR A 212 -4.61 -15.70 -1.60
CA TYR A 212 -3.42 -16.06 -0.83
C TYR A 212 -3.26 -17.57 -0.74
N MET A 213 -2.01 -18.01 -0.81
CA MET A 213 -1.70 -19.41 -0.70
C MET A 213 -1.70 -19.82 0.75
N LEU A 214 -2.02 -21.08 0.98
CA LEU A 214 -1.75 -21.68 2.28
C LEU A 214 -0.24 -21.70 2.50
N GLN A 215 0.14 -21.67 3.76
CA GLN A 215 1.54 -21.61 4.16
C GLN A 215 2.38 -22.67 3.43
N ILE A 216 3.46 -22.23 2.79
CA ILE A 216 4.46 -23.08 2.15
C ILE A 216 5.77 -23.03 2.94
N ASN A 217 6.50 -24.12 3.01
CA ASN A 217 7.79 -24.18 3.68
C ASN A 217 8.95 -23.89 2.71
N THR A 218 10.16 -23.78 3.23
CA THR A 218 11.37 -23.48 2.45
C THR A 218 11.63 -24.51 1.36
N ASP A 219 11.39 -25.80 1.62
CA ASP A 219 11.59 -26.87 0.64
C ASP A 219 10.62 -26.72 -0.54
N GLN A 220 9.36 -26.44 -0.25
CA GLN A 220 8.36 -26.17 -1.28
C GLN A 220 8.69 -24.91 -2.12
N ILE A 221 9.27 -23.86 -1.50
CA ILE A 221 9.79 -22.71 -2.25
C ILE A 221 10.91 -23.13 -3.18
N SER A 222 11.86 -23.95 -2.69
CA SER A 222 12.94 -24.48 -3.50
C SER A 222 12.42 -25.32 -4.67
N ASP A 223 11.43 -26.18 -4.44
CA ASP A 223 10.79 -26.99 -5.46
C ASP A 223 10.11 -26.15 -6.55
N LEU A 224 9.39 -25.10 -6.16
CA LEU A 224 8.77 -24.15 -7.09
C LEU A 224 9.81 -23.43 -7.96
N ILE A 225 10.90 -23.01 -7.34
CA ILE A 225 11.99 -22.31 -8.02
C ILE A 225 12.70 -23.21 -9.02
N ASN A 226 12.98 -24.45 -8.63
CA ASN A 226 13.64 -25.45 -9.47
C ASN A 226 12.72 -26.05 -10.55
N GLY A 227 11.42 -25.77 -10.49
CA GLY A 227 10.42 -26.26 -11.41
C GLY A 227 10.06 -27.73 -11.21
N SER A 228 10.40 -28.30 -10.03
CA SER A 228 9.99 -29.66 -9.63
C SER A 228 8.53 -29.70 -9.13
N LYS A 229 7.96 -28.55 -8.78
CA LYS A 229 6.57 -28.35 -8.40
C LYS A 229 5.98 -27.14 -9.11
N ASP A 230 4.76 -27.27 -9.59
CA ASP A 230 4.06 -26.16 -10.22
C ASP A 230 3.36 -25.28 -9.17
N PHE A 231 3.48 -23.97 -9.32
CA PHE A 231 2.76 -22.99 -8.50
C PHE A 231 1.25 -23.23 -8.51
N GLU A 232 0.71 -23.66 -9.65
CA GLU A 232 -0.70 -23.98 -9.83
C GLU A 232 -1.20 -25.12 -8.94
N SER A 233 -0.32 -25.97 -8.41
CA SER A 233 -0.66 -27.12 -7.54
C SER A 233 -0.82 -26.76 -6.06
N LEU A 234 -0.47 -25.54 -5.64
CA LEU A 234 -0.54 -25.12 -4.26
C LEU A 234 -1.97 -24.83 -3.83
N ALA A 235 -2.36 -25.29 -2.65
CA ALA A 235 -3.64 -24.94 -2.07
C ALA A 235 -3.72 -23.43 -1.80
N ALA A 236 -4.88 -22.85 -2.05
CA ALA A 236 -5.08 -21.42 -1.94
C ALA A 236 -6.45 -21.05 -1.42
N ARG A 237 -6.57 -19.81 -0.98
CA ARG A 237 -7.84 -19.15 -0.67
C ARG A 237 -8.01 -17.99 -1.61
N SER A 238 -9.22 -17.82 -2.13
CA SER A 238 -9.53 -16.70 -3.02
C SER A 238 -10.94 -16.22 -2.79
N GLY A 239 -11.13 -14.92 -2.95
CA GLY A 239 -12.43 -14.30 -2.87
C GLY A 239 -12.41 -12.90 -3.47
N PHE A 240 -13.59 -12.29 -3.54
CA PHE A 240 -13.72 -10.94 -4.04
C PHE A 240 -14.64 -10.10 -3.16
N ALA A 241 -14.43 -8.79 -3.23
CA ALA A 241 -15.21 -7.76 -2.55
C ALA A 241 -15.50 -6.61 -3.51
N ILE A 242 -16.45 -5.76 -3.11
CA ILE A 242 -16.72 -4.50 -3.79
C ILE A 242 -16.64 -3.38 -2.74
N PRO A 243 -15.43 -3.03 -2.27
CA PRO A 243 -15.26 -1.89 -1.39
C PRO A 243 -15.37 -0.58 -2.16
N PHE A 244 -15.68 0.48 -1.41
CA PHE A 244 -15.67 1.83 -1.95
C PHE A 244 -14.88 2.78 -1.05
N ASP A 245 -14.41 3.87 -1.66
CA ASP A 245 -13.63 4.90 -0.99
C ASP A 245 -14.29 6.26 -1.16
N LEU A 246 -14.14 7.10 -0.16
CA LEU A 246 -14.56 8.50 -0.17
C LEU A 246 -13.37 9.36 0.20
N GLY A 247 -13.28 10.54 -0.43
CA GLY A 247 -12.22 11.47 -0.13
C GLY A 247 -12.62 12.92 -0.31
N VAL A 248 -12.01 13.78 0.48
CA VAL A 248 -12.12 15.24 0.36
C VAL A 248 -10.74 15.85 0.46
N THR A 249 -10.52 16.94 -0.28
CA THR A 249 -9.30 17.75 -0.21
C THR A 249 -9.70 19.22 -0.15
N LEU A 250 -9.19 19.90 0.85
CA LEU A 250 -9.29 21.34 1.04
C LEU A 250 -7.96 21.97 0.61
N GLY A 251 -7.98 22.76 -0.46
CA GLY A 251 -6.82 23.51 -0.92
C GLY A 251 -6.87 24.96 -0.42
N LEU A 252 -5.77 25.43 0.12
CA LEU A 252 -5.57 26.78 0.64
C LEU A 252 -4.37 27.43 -0.01
N LEU A 253 -4.28 28.76 0.01
CA LEU A 253 -3.15 29.54 -0.51
C LEU A 253 -2.85 29.23 -2.00
N GLY A 254 -3.89 29.09 -2.82
CA GLY A 254 -3.74 28.66 -4.20
C GLY A 254 -3.25 27.23 -4.31
N GLU A 255 -3.83 26.33 -3.53
CA GLU A 255 -3.55 24.88 -3.45
C GLU A 255 -2.11 24.53 -2.97
N LYS A 256 -1.36 25.50 -2.46
CA LYS A 256 -0.02 25.24 -1.91
C LYS A 256 -0.09 24.49 -0.58
N LEU A 257 -1.11 24.74 0.22
CA LEU A 257 -1.43 24.01 1.43
C LEU A 257 -2.67 23.18 1.17
N GLN A 258 -2.59 21.88 1.37
CA GLN A 258 -3.70 20.95 1.20
C GLN A 258 -3.96 20.20 2.50
N VAL A 259 -5.23 20.08 2.84
CA VAL A 259 -5.69 19.23 3.94
C VAL A 259 -6.62 18.17 3.33
N GLU A 260 -6.36 16.92 3.60
CA GLU A 260 -7.15 15.83 3.05
C GLU A 260 -7.71 14.92 4.16
N ALA A 261 -8.87 14.35 3.87
CA ALA A 261 -9.46 13.29 4.67
C ALA A 261 -10.01 12.22 3.72
N THR A 262 -9.71 10.96 4.01
CA THR A 262 -10.22 9.83 3.22
C THR A 262 -10.76 8.74 4.11
N ALA A 263 -11.78 8.06 3.62
CA ALA A 263 -12.27 6.80 4.16
C ALA A 263 -12.10 5.75 3.06
N THR A 264 -11.22 4.80 3.24
CA THR A 264 -10.90 3.78 2.24
C THR A 264 -11.34 2.40 2.70
N ASN A 265 -11.62 1.52 1.74
CA ASN A 265 -12.04 0.14 1.98
C ASN A 265 -13.37 0.01 2.76
N ILE A 266 -14.31 0.94 2.56
CA ILE A 266 -15.64 0.84 3.14
C ILE A 266 -16.35 -0.36 2.49
N ASN A 267 -17.01 -1.21 3.28
CA ASN A 267 -17.60 -2.48 2.84
C ASN A 267 -16.56 -3.48 2.28
N GLY A 268 -15.38 -3.53 2.89
CA GLY A 268 -14.29 -4.46 2.53
C GLY A 268 -14.59 -5.91 2.96
N ILE A 269 -15.79 -6.43 2.64
CA ILE A 269 -16.20 -7.80 2.95
C ILE A 269 -15.90 -8.70 1.77
N TYR A 270 -14.89 -9.56 1.92
CA TYR A 270 -14.54 -10.56 0.93
C TYR A 270 -15.35 -11.85 1.15
N TYR A 271 -15.89 -12.39 0.08
CA TYR A 271 -16.50 -13.71 0.05
C TYR A 271 -15.43 -14.71 -0.41
N MET A 272 -14.76 -15.31 0.56
CA MET A 272 -13.61 -16.20 0.37
C MET A 272 -14.06 -17.65 0.23
N LYS A 273 -13.30 -18.43 -0.55
CA LYS A 273 -13.43 -19.88 -0.65
C LYS A 273 -12.04 -20.53 -0.52
N ASN A 274 -12.03 -21.76 -0.02
CA ASN A 274 -10.82 -22.59 -0.03
C ASN A 274 -10.78 -23.44 -1.32
N TYR A 275 -9.60 -23.54 -1.91
CA TYR A 275 -9.35 -24.28 -3.12
C TYR A 275 -8.20 -25.25 -2.92
N ALA A 276 -8.32 -26.45 -3.50
CA ALA A 276 -7.27 -27.47 -3.41
C ALA A 276 -6.00 -27.07 -4.19
N ASN A 277 -6.14 -26.15 -5.14
CA ASN A 277 -5.04 -25.64 -5.95
C ASN A 277 -5.27 -24.16 -6.34
N SER A 278 -4.17 -23.45 -6.63
CA SER A 278 -4.22 -22.03 -6.93
C SER A 278 -4.82 -21.71 -8.31
N LYS A 279 -4.77 -22.64 -9.26
CA LYS A 279 -5.44 -22.46 -10.55
C LYS A 279 -6.95 -22.36 -10.40
N ASP A 280 -7.55 -23.25 -9.62
CA ASP A 280 -8.98 -23.19 -9.30
C ASP A 280 -9.34 -21.92 -8.50
N ALA A 281 -8.45 -21.47 -7.61
CA ALA A 281 -8.58 -20.23 -6.87
C ALA A 281 -8.61 -19.00 -7.78
N MET A 282 -7.78 -18.95 -8.81
CA MET A 282 -7.74 -17.85 -9.77
C MET A 282 -8.96 -17.84 -10.70
N THR A 283 -9.50 -19.01 -11.03
CA THR A 283 -10.66 -19.15 -11.90
C THR A 283 -11.99 -19.29 -11.18
N PHE A 284 -11.99 -19.25 -9.84
CA PHE A 284 -13.15 -19.45 -8.96
C PHE A 284 -13.91 -20.76 -9.21
N SER A 285 -13.24 -21.79 -9.72
CA SER A 285 -13.81 -23.10 -9.99
C SER A 285 -13.52 -24.06 -8.83
N ASN A 286 -14.47 -24.98 -8.55
CA ASN A 286 -14.31 -26.08 -7.57
C ASN A 286 -13.97 -25.64 -6.13
N GLY A 287 -14.34 -24.44 -5.70
CA GLY A 287 -14.14 -23.98 -4.33
C GLY A 287 -15.20 -24.54 -3.37
N ASN A 288 -14.81 -24.71 -2.10
CA ASN A 288 -15.70 -25.08 -1.00
C ASN A 288 -16.73 -23.97 -0.71
N GLU A 289 -17.59 -24.19 0.31
CA GLU A 289 -18.56 -23.18 0.73
C GLU A 289 -17.88 -21.86 1.08
N PRO A 290 -18.48 -20.71 0.68
CA PRO A 290 -17.89 -19.41 0.94
C PRO A 290 -18.01 -19.02 2.42
N TYR A 291 -16.99 -18.35 2.94
CA TYR A 291 -17.01 -17.66 4.23
C TYR A 291 -16.72 -16.17 4.04
N ARG A 292 -17.08 -15.37 5.04
CA ARG A 292 -16.83 -13.93 5.00
C ARG A 292 -15.50 -13.61 5.67
N MET A 293 -14.71 -12.80 5.02
CA MET A 293 -13.51 -12.20 5.59
C MET A 293 -13.65 -10.68 5.51
N ASN A 294 -13.61 -10.03 6.66
CA ASN A 294 -13.71 -8.58 6.73
C ASN A 294 -12.31 -7.97 6.72
N THR A 295 -12.03 -7.12 5.74
CA THR A 295 -10.86 -6.25 5.81
C THR A 295 -11.28 -4.91 6.39
N PRO A 296 -10.52 -4.35 7.35
CA PRO A 296 -10.93 -3.13 8.01
C PRO A 296 -10.93 -1.96 7.03
N PHE A 297 -11.87 -1.06 7.20
CA PHE A 297 -11.80 0.24 6.55
C PHE A 297 -10.78 1.14 7.27
N SER A 298 -10.24 2.11 6.54
CA SER A 298 -9.24 3.03 7.06
C SER A 298 -9.71 4.48 6.91
N LEU A 299 -9.62 5.25 8.01
CA LEU A 299 -9.76 6.70 8.00
C LEU A 299 -8.38 7.32 8.01
N ASN A 300 -8.11 8.15 7.01
CA ASN A 300 -6.81 8.78 6.86
C ASN A 300 -6.99 10.30 6.84
N LEU A 301 -6.07 11.00 7.48
CA LEU A 301 -5.98 12.44 7.49
C LEU A 301 -4.61 12.87 7.00
N GLY A 302 -4.54 13.97 6.27
CA GLY A 302 -3.27 14.45 5.77
C GLY A 302 -3.23 15.96 5.67
N VAL A 303 -2.03 16.50 5.83
CA VAL A 303 -1.71 17.88 5.52
C VAL A 303 -0.43 17.92 4.72
N SER A 304 -0.42 18.70 3.64
CA SER A 304 0.77 18.87 2.81
C SER A 304 0.95 20.32 2.38
N PHE A 305 2.20 20.73 2.28
CA PHE A 305 2.59 22.04 1.81
C PHE A 305 3.57 21.92 0.65
N ASN A 306 3.21 22.50 -0.50
CA ASN A 306 4.00 22.47 -1.73
C ASN A 306 3.93 23.85 -2.42
N PRO A 307 4.87 24.77 -2.12
CA PRO A 307 4.82 26.15 -2.60
C PRO A 307 5.14 26.35 -4.09
N GLN A 308 5.61 25.35 -4.80
CA GLN A 308 5.86 25.35 -6.25
C GLN A 308 6.79 26.48 -6.72
N PHE A 309 8.03 26.49 -6.29
CA PHE A 309 9.04 27.41 -6.81
C PHE A 309 9.64 26.89 -8.13
N LYS A 310 10.17 27.80 -8.98
CA LYS A 310 10.67 27.42 -10.32
C LYS A 310 11.85 26.47 -10.31
N VAL A 311 12.76 26.60 -9.35
CA VAL A 311 14.05 25.87 -9.32
C VAL A 311 14.08 24.82 -8.23
N VAL A 312 13.63 25.21 -7.04
CA VAL A 312 13.65 24.36 -5.84
C VAL A 312 12.22 24.26 -5.33
N ASN A 313 11.62 23.10 -5.47
CA ASN A 313 10.26 22.85 -4.98
C ASN A 313 10.31 22.01 -3.71
N PRO A 314 10.25 22.63 -2.53
CA PRO A 314 10.13 21.88 -1.29
C PRO A 314 8.71 21.29 -1.15
N THR A 315 8.63 20.14 -0.53
CA THR A 315 7.38 19.49 -0.14
C THR A 315 7.49 19.08 1.30
N ILE A 316 6.46 19.33 2.08
CA ILE A 316 6.33 18.87 3.46
C ILE A 316 4.98 18.22 3.58
N GLY A 317 4.94 17.03 4.16
CA GLY A 317 3.69 16.31 4.39
C GLY A 317 3.67 15.66 5.76
N LEU A 318 2.49 15.65 6.36
CA LEU A 318 2.19 14.90 7.57
C LEU A 318 0.86 14.19 7.37
N TYR A 319 0.87 12.88 7.50
CA TYR A 319 -0.29 12.05 7.27
C TYR A 319 -0.48 11.08 8.43
N PHE A 320 -1.73 10.83 8.75
CA PHE A 320 -2.13 9.83 9.71
C PHE A 320 -3.01 8.82 8.98
N ASP A 321 -2.44 7.67 8.65
CA ASP A 321 -3.10 6.61 7.89
C ASP A 321 -3.72 5.58 8.84
N GLY A 322 -5.05 5.49 8.88
CA GLY A 322 -5.74 4.53 9.73
C GLY A 322 -5.97 5.00 11.17
N ILE A 323 -6.47 6.20 11.35
CA ILE A 323 -6.77 6.73 12.70
C ILE A 323 -7.72 5.81 13.50
N ASN A 324 -8.70 5.22 12.84
CA ASN A 324 -9.61 4.27 13.46
C ASN A 324 -8.92 2.93 13.80
N LEU A 325 -7.95 2.52 12.99
CA LEU A 325 -7.16 1.30 13.23
C LEU A 325 -6.24 1.52 14.44
N TYR A 326 -5.62 2.69 14.57
CA TYR A 326 -4.85 3.02 15.75
C TYR A 326 -5.68 2.88 17.03
N PHE A 327 -6.90 3.42 17.07
CA PHE A 327 -7.76 3.29 18.25
C PHE A 327 -8.21 1.86 18.54
N ARG A 328 -8.36 1.03 17.50
CA ARG A 328 -8.67 -0.39 17.65
C ARG A 328 -7.46 -1.17 18.20
N ASP A 329 -6.32 -1.07 17.53
CA ASP A 329 -5.17 -1.94 17.72
C ASP A 329 -4.35 -1.54 18.95
N SER A 330 -4.38 -0.26 19.34
CA SER A 330 -3.61 0.23 20.49
C SER A 330 -4.26 -0.05 21.85
N ASN A 331 -5.48 -0.58 21.90
CA ASN A 331 -6.16 -0.80 23.19
C ASN A 331 -5.46 -1.85 24.05
N ASP A 332 -4.87 -2.87 23.44
CA ASP A 332 -4.24 -4.01 24.12
C ASP A 332 -2.70 -3.95 24.07
N ALA A 333 -2.11 -2.94 23.40
CA ALA A 333 -0.66 -2.81 23.28
C ALA A 333 -0.02 -2.33 24.58
N GLU A 334 1.07 -2.96 25.01
CA GLU A 334 1.84 -2.58 26.19
C GLU A 334 2.34 -1.12 26.11
N ASN A 335 2.71 -0.66 24.92
CA ASN A 335 3.24 0.67 24.62
C ASN A 335 2.29 1.51 23.77
N ARG A 336 1.03 1.60 24.17
CA ARG A 336 -0.03 2.29 23.41
C ARG A 336 0.38 3.67 22.86
N GLY A 337 1.15 4.45 23.63
CA GLY A 337 1.58 5.76 23.17
C GLY A 337 2.57 5.73 22.00
N LEU A 338 3.33 4.64 21.83
CA LEU A 338 4.29 4.48 20.75
C LEU A 338 3.64 3.89 19.48
N GLU A 339 2.54 3.17 19.61
CA GLU A 339 1.80 2.60 18.48
C GLU A 339 1.32 3.66 17.49
N ILE A 340 1.14 4.91 17.90
CA ILE A 340 0.79 6.02 17.03
C ILE A 340 1.77 6.16 15.84
N PHE A 341 3.05 5.85 16.08
CA PHE A 341 4.09 5.98 15.05
C PHE A 341 3.91 5.02 13.87
N ARG A 342 3.23 3.88 14.06
CA ARG A 342 2.90 2.95 12.97
C ARG A 342 1.90 3.52 11.96
N TYR A 343 1.22 4.59 12.32
CA TYR A 343 0.17 5.23 11.52
C TYR A 343 0.59 6.59 10.99
N LEU A 344 1.77 7.08 11.38
CA LEU A 344 2.30 8.37 10.96
C LEU A 344 3.23 8.24 9.76
N ASP A 345 3.05 9.14 8.78
CA ASP A 345 3.97 9.40 7.69
C ASP A 345 4.28 10.91 7.67
N ALA A 346 5.46 11.27 8.16
CA ALA A 346 5.98 12.63 8.09
C ALA A 346 7.09 12.67 7.06
N ASN A 347 7.01 13.57 6.10
CA ASN A 347 7.98 13.63 5.02
C ASN A 347 8.39 15.05 4.66
N VAL A 348 9.65 15.19 4.27
CA VAL A 348 10.22 16.40 3.70
C VAL A 348 10.93 16.02 2.42
N GLY A 349 10.58 16.68 1.35
CA GLY A 349 11.18 16.46 0.04
C GLY A 349 11.62 17.76 -0.60
N VAL A 350 12.53 17.64 -1.55
CA VAL A 350 12.92 18.74 -2.43
C VAL A 350 13.03 18.22 -3.86
N SER A 351 12.41 18.93 -4.79
CA SER A 351 12.60 18.70 -6.22
C SER A 351 13.46 19.83 -6.79
N LEU A 352 14.59 19.49 -7.39
CA LEU A 352 15.48 20.42 -8.04
C LEU A 352 15.21 20.40 -9.54
N PHE A 353 14.95 21.57 -10.12
CA PHE A 353 14.63 21.77 -11.55
C PHE A 353 13.47 20.89 -12.03
N ASN A 354 12.61 20.41 -11.14
CA ASN A 354 11.56 19.41 -11.38
C ASN A 354 12.09 18.07 -11.95
N ILE A 355 13.38 17.81 -11.85
CA ILE A 355 14.03 16.59 -12.36
C ILE A 355 14.51 15.72 -11.21
N LEU A 356 15.42 16.25 -10.37
CA LEU A 356 15.99 15.48 -9.27
C LEU A 356 15.10 15.63 -8.03
N LYS A 357 14.66 14.52 -7.46
CA LYS A 357 13.90 14.47 -6.21
C LYS A 357 14.73 13.84 -5.10
N LEU A 358 14.79 14.52 -3.96
CA LEU A 358 15.36 14.01 -2.72
C LEU A 358 14.28 14.03 -1.65
N ARG A 359 14.20 12.98 -0.87
CA ARG A 359 13.22 12.86 0.20
C ARG A 359 13.84 12.25 1.45
N ALA A 360 13.49 12.83 2.59
CA ALA A 360 13.65 12.21 3.89
C ALA A 360 12.27 12.09 4.52
N SER A 361 11.93 10.92 5.01
CA SER A 361 10.64 10.66 5.64
C SER A 361 10.80 9.85 6.91
N TYR A 362 9.85 10.00 7.81
CA TYR A 362 9.62 9.15 8.94
C TYR A 362 8.28 8.45 8.69
N ARG A 363 8.35 7.20 8.24
CA ARG A 363 7.19 6.46 7.75
C ARG A 363 6.91 5.27 8.64
N TYR A 364 5.68 5.24 9.15
CA TYR A 364 5.21 4.11 9.95
C TYR A 364 6.18 3.74 11.07
N GLY A 365 6.74 4.79 11.71
CA GLY A 365 7.63 4.61 12.85
C GLY A 365 9.12 4.62 12.52
N TYR A 366 9.52 4.68 11.24
CA TYR A 366 10.92 4.51 10.85
C TYR A 366 11.40 5.51 9.81
N PRO A 367 12.71 5.86 9.84
CA PRO A 367 13.29 6.73 8.83
C PRO A 367 13.41 6.01 7.47
N GLU A 368 13.13 6.75 6.40
CA GLU A 368 13.32 6.34 5.02
C GLU A 368 13.93 7.51 4.23
N PHE A 369 14.91 7.23 3.39
CA PHE A 369 15.54 8.20 2.49
C PHE A 369 15.33 7.75 1.06
N ALA A 370 15.01 8.69 0.17
CA ALA A 370 14.81 8.41 -1.24
C ALA A 370 15.52 9.42 -2.13
N ILE A 371 15.99 8.93 -3.25
CA ILE A 371 16.51 9.70 -4.37
C ILE A 371 15.78 9.27 -5.64
N GLY A 372 15.34 10.22 -6.44
CA GLY A 372 14.62 9.93 -7.66
C GLY A 372 14.90 10.95 -8.76
N ALA A 373 14.60 10.53 -9.98
CA ALA A 373 14.58 11.39 -11.16
C ALA A 373 13.16 11.41 -11.72
N ASN A 374 12.65 12.61 -11.98
CA ASN A 374 11.35 12.83 -12.60
C ASN A 374 11.54 13.71 -13.84
N ALA A 375 11.14 13.21 -14.98
CA ALA A 375 11.18 13.97 -16.22
C ALA A 375 9.89 13.71 -17.01
N TRP A 376 9.19 14.78 -17.41
CA TRP A 376 7.96 14.72 -18.22
C TRP A 376 6.87 13.78 -17.66
N GLY A 377 6.70 13.75 -16.32
CA GLY A 377 5.73 12.86 -15.66
C GLY A 377 6.24 11.45 -15.37
N ASN A 378 7.47 11.12 -15.81
CA ASN A 378 8.08 9.82 -15.56
C ASN A 378 8.98 9.89 -14.33
N LEU A 379 8.81 8.94 -13.42
CA LEU A 379 9.57 8.86 -12.17
C LEU A 379 10.34 7.55 -12.11
N VAL A 380 11.60 7.64 -11.72
CA VAL A 380 12.38 6.52 -11.18
C VAL A 380 12.87 6.93 -9.81
N GLU A 381 12.56 6.18 -8.79
CA GLU A 381 12.95 6.47 -7.40
C GLU A 381 13.52 5.22 -6.73
N LEU A 382 14.60 5.40 -5.98
CA LEU A 382 15.18 4.40 -5.10
C LEU A 382 15.06 4.91 -3.67
N SER A 383 14.53 4.10 -2.77
CA SER A 383 14.51 4.44 -1.34
C SER A 383 15.06 3.32 -0.48
N TYR A 384 15.67 3.73 0.63
CA TYR A 384 16.16 2.85 1.68
C TYR A 384 15.71 3.36 3.04
N GLY A 385 15.25 2.46 3.87
CA GLY A 385 14.73 2.79 5.19
C GLY A 385 14.48 1.55 6.03
N PHE A 386 13.59 1.68 7.00
CA PHE A 386 13.22 0.58 7.89
C PHE A 386 11.71 0.39 7.91
N HIS A 387 11.28 -0.77 8.35
CA HIS A 387 9.89 -1.18 8.45
C HIS A 387 9.70 -2.04 9.70
N GLU A 388 8.53 -1.95 10.34
CA GLU A 388 8.17 -2.82 11.46
C GLU A 388 7.64 -4.16 10.92
N ALA A 389 8.34 -5.23 11.23
CA ALA A 389 7.91 -6.58 10.93
C ALA A 389 7.23 -7.27 12.13
N GLY A 390 7.29 -6.65 13.32
CA GLY A 390 6.63 -7.14 14.52
C GLY A 390 5.14 -6.79 14.59
N SER A 391 4.44 -7.40 15.55
CA SER A 391 3.03 -7.09 15.85
C SER A 391 2.83 -5.72 16.48
N GLU A 392 3.85 -5.21 17.17
CA GLU A 392 3.86 -3.91 17.84
C GLU A 392 5.05 -3.07 17.40
N TYR A 393 4.95 -1.75 17.58
CA TYR A 393 6.02 -0.82 17.25
C TYR A 393 7.30 -1.06 18.06
N GLY A 394 8.42 -1.17 17.36
CA GLY A 394 9.75 -1.32 17.97
C GLY A 394 10.16 -2.75 18.28
N LEU A 395 9.31 -3.75 18.02
CA LEU A 395 9.63 -5.15 18.29
C LEU A 395 10.64 -5.73 17.30
N LYS A 396 10.44 -5.48 16.01
CA LYS A 396 11.26 -6.09 14.96
C LYS A 396 11.48 -5.15 13.78
N PRO A 397 12.29 -4.08 13.94
CA PRO A 397 12.64 -3.23 12.82
C PRO A 397 13.53 -3.99 11.82
N VAL A 398 13.14 -3.98 10.56
CA VAL A 398 13.90 -4.58 9.46
C VAL A 398 14.20 -3.53 8.40
N ASP A 399 15.35 -3.64 7.74
CA ASP A 399 15.68 -2.74 6.65
C ASP A 399 14.86 -3.06 5.39
N LYS A 400 14.60 -2.02 4.61
CA LYS A 400 13.76 -2.05 3.42
C LYS A 400 14.41 -1.28 2.29
N LEU A 401 14.54 -1.92 1.13
CA LEU A 401 14.93 -1.29 -0.13
C LEU A 401 13.73 -1.26 -1.06
N THR A 402 13.39 -0.09 -1.58
CA THR A 402 12.27 0.07 -2.53
C THR A 402 12.75 0.69 -3.83
N ILE A 403 12.34 0.10 -4.94
CA ILE A 403 12.52 0.65 -6.28
C ILE A 403 11.13 0.99 -6.81
N ARG A 404 10.96 2.23 -7.27
CA ARG A 404 9.72 2.73 -7.85
C ARG A 404 9.95 3.26 -9.25
N PHE A 405 9.06 2.89 -10.13
CA PHE A 405 9.07 3.32 -11.51
C PHE A 405 7.64 3.69 -11.93
N ARG A 406 7.49 4.85 -12.58
CA ARG A 406 6.21 5.32 -13.11
C ARG A 406 6.43 5.95 -14.46
N LEU A 407 5.69 5.52 -15.46
CA LEU A 407 5.54 6.22 -16.73
C LEU A 407 4.16 6.86 -16.78
N GLY A 408 4.10 8.11 -17.19
CA GLY A 408 2.85 8.84 -17.26
C GLY A 408 2.88 9.93 -18.31
N PHE A 409 1.69 10.28 -18.78
CA PHE A 409 1.45 11.41 -19.65
C PHE A 409 0.28 12.21 -19.07
N GLU A 410 0.47 13.53 -18.97
CA GLU A 410 -0.54 14.48 -18.50
C GLU A 410 -0.69 15.60 -19.54
N LYS A 411 -1.95 15.92 -19.91
CA LYS A 411 -2.28 17.01 -20.83
C LYS A 411 -3.38 17.90 -20.23
#